data_9a26f09c1d27725192ff4118a91442c9
#
_entry.id   9a26f09c1d27725192ff4118a91442c9
#
_cell.length_a   1.000
_cell.length_b   1.000
_cell.length_c   1.000
_cell.angle_alpha   90.00
_cell.angle_beta   90.00
_cell.angle_gamma   90.00
#
_symmetry.space_group_name_H-M   'P 1'
#
loop_
_entity.id
_entity.type
_entity.pdbx_description
1 polymer ?
#
loop_
_entity_poly.entity_id
_entity_poly.type
_entity_poly.pdbx_seq_one_letter_code
_entity_poly.pdbx_strand_id
1 'polypeptide(L)'
;MYRSCPKKWALQYRDGHKISEQSIHMTFGTAIHEAIQHYLDTMYDVSGAEADRINIEDYFEERFRETYLKDYKSNKNVHFSNPAEMKEFYDDGINILTYFKKKRGSYFNKKGWKLVQCELPLLVSPNPTYKNVLYRGYLDVVMYHEPTNTIKIIDIKTSTRGWNDKAKKDEDKQFQLILYKKLFAEQYNFPVENINVEFFIVKRKLYESEDYVIPRIQIFKPASGKIKMSRAEKAMNEFIEDVFTKDAKFKEVILSPNPSKWNCGFCPYKNKKELCNVGIS
;
A
#
# COMPACT_ATOMS: atom_id res chain seq x y z
N MET A 1 6.70 4.43 9.40
CA MET A 1 8.08 4.17 9.91
C MET A 1 8.54 5.25 10.89
N TYR A 2 8.54 6.55 10.53
CA TYR A 2 8.98 7.64 11.42
C TYR A 2 8.26 7.62 12.78
N ARG A 3 6.92 7.59 12.81
CA ARG A 3 6.13 7.52 14.03
C ARG A 3 6.42 6.31 14.91
N SER A 4 6.73 5.17 14.31
CA SER A 4 7.09 3.97 15.08
C SER A 4 8.48 4.09 15.70
N CYS A 5 9.47 4.52 14.93
CA CYS A 5 10.84 4.72 15.42
C CYS A 5 11.57 5.76 14.55
N PRO A 6 11.73 7.02 15.03
CA PRO A 6 12.43 8.08 14.30
C PRO A 6 13.87 7.68 13.93
N LYS A 7 14.61 7.03 14.83
CA LYS A 7 15.97 6.53 14.57
C LYS A 7 16.02 5.53 13.42
N LYS A 8 15.06 4.56 13.36
CA LYS A 8 14.99 3.60 12.24
C LYS A 8 14.78 4.32 10.91
N TRP A 9 13.92 5.35 10.91
CA TRP A 9 13.68 6.16 9.72
C TRP A 9 14.95 6.91 9.29
N ALA A 10 15.66 7.54 10.25
CA ALA A 10 16.91 8.26 9.97
C ALA A 10 17.96 7.35 9.34
N LEU A 11 18.23 6.20 9.93
CA LEU A 11 19.19 5.23 9.41
C LEU A 11 18.82 4.79 7.98
N GLN A 12 17.52 4.55 7.70
CA GLN A 12 17.07 4.07 6.40
C GLN A 12 17.10 5.13 5.29
N TYR A 13 16.75 6.37 5.59
CA TYR A 13 16.47 7.39 4.58
C TYR A 13 17.40 8.59 4.60
N ARG A 14 17.88 9.02 5.79
CA ARG A 14 18.73 10.19 5.95
C ARG A 14 20.22 9.84 5.99
N ASP A 15 20.56 8.84 6.79
CA ASP A 15 21.94 8.52 7.14
C ASP A 15 22.59 7.50 6.18
N GLY A 16 21.89 7.07 5.15
CA GLY A 16 22.44 6.23 4.08
C GLY A 16 22.62 4.74 4.42
N HIS A 17 22.20 4.30 5.61
CA HIS A 17 22.30 2.89 6.04
C HIS A 17 21.14 2.03 5.51
N LYS A 18 20.70 2.28 4.28
CA LYS A 18 19.56 1.58 3.68
C LYS A 18 19.78 0.08 3.63
N ILE A 19 18.94 -0.66 4.38
CA ILE A 19 18.87 -2.11 4.32
C ILE A 19 17.53 -2.45 3.66
N SER A 20 17.59 -3.09 2.50
CA SER A 20 16.42 -3.63 1.81
C SER A 20 16.47 -5.14 1.92
N GLU A 21 15.55 -5.70 2.71
CA GLU A 21 15.34 -7.15 2.76
C GLU A 21 14.27 -7.48 1.73
N GLN A 22 14.64 -8.24 0.71
CA GLN A 22 13.68 -8.74 -0.27
C GLN A 22 12.80 -9.81 0.36
N SER A 23 11.54 -9.86 -0.05
CA SER A 23 10.56 -10.79 0.48
C SER A 23 9.60 -11.23 -0.61
N ILE A 24 9.33 -12.52 -0.67
CA ILE A 24 8.33 -13.07 -1.56
C ILE A 24 6.94 -12.41 -1.38
N HIS A 25 6.63 -11.95 -0.17
CA HIS A 25 5.40 -11.22 0.11
C HIS A 25 5.31 -9.89 -0.66
N MET A 26 6.44 -9.18 -0.81
CA MET A 26 6.48 -7.92 -1.57
C MET A 26 6.36 -8.18 -3.06
N THR A 27 7.13 -9.12 -3.58
CA THR A 27 7.07 -9.57 -4.97
C THR A 27 5.66 -10.02 -5.36
N PHE A 28 5.04 -10.84 -4.52
CA PHE A 28 3.66 -11.29 -4.69
C PHE A 28 2.67 -10.12 -4.68
N GLY A 29 2.83 -9.22 -3.71
CA GLY A 29 1.97 -8.03 -3.60
C GLY A 29 1.98 -7.21 -4.88
N THR A 30 3.16 -6.90 -5.41
CA THR A 30 3.32 -6.17 -6.67
C THR A 30 2.61 -6.87 -7.83
N ALA A 31 2.85 -8.16 -8.03
CA ALA A 31 2.26 -8.91 -9.14
C ALA A 31 0.72 -9.00 -9.05
N ILE A 32 0.16 -9.16 -7.85
CA ILE A 32 -1.31 -9.14 -7.63
C ILE A 32 -1.90 -7.76 -7.92
N HIS A 33 -1.24 -6.67 -7.49
CA HIS A 33 -1.69 -5.31 -7.80
C HIS A 33 -1.74 -5.10 -9.31
N GLU A 34 -0.63 -5.37 -10.01
CA GLU A 34 -0.54 -5.21 -11.46
C GLU A 34 -1.58 -6.05 -12.22
N ALA A 35 -1.83 -7.30 -11.80
CA ALA A 35 -2.82 -8.14 -12.42
C ALA A 35 -4.25 -7.61 -12.24
N ILE A 36 -4.63 -7.17 -11.04
CA ILE A 36 -5.95 -6.57 -10.77
C ILE A 36 -6.10 -5.27 -11.55
N GLN A 37 -5.09 -4.40 -11.56
CA GLN A 37 -5.10 -3.13 -12.26
C GLN A 37 -5.24 -3.32 -13.77
N HIS A 38 -4.46 -4.22 -14.37
CA HIS A 38 -4.57 -4.57 -15.79
C HIS A 38 -5.98 -5.06 -16.18
N TYR A 39 -6.59 -5.88 -15.34
CA TYR A 39 -7.97 -6.31 -15.55
C TYR A 39 -8.95 -5.12 -15.49
N LEU A 40 -8.79 -4.21 -14.50
CA LEU A 40 -9.66 -3.06 -14.34
C LEU A 40 -9.50 -2.06 -15.48
N ASP A 41 -8.29 -1.79 -15.95
CA ASP A 41 -8.03 -0.93 -17.11
C ASP A 41 -8.79 -1.49 -18.32
N THR A 42 -8.63 -2.76 -18.66
CA THR A 42 -9.36 -3.37 -19.78
C THR A 42 -10.89 -3.35 -19.56
N MET A 43 -11.34 -3.61 -18.33
CA MET A 43 -12.78 -3.62 -18.02
C MET A 43 -13.43 -2.26 -18.24
N TYR A 44 -12.78 -1.18 -17.87
CA TYR A 44 -13.35 0.16 -17.95
C TYR A 44 -13.08 0.84 -19.29
N ASP A 45 -11.90 0.66 -19.87
CA ASP A 45 -11.53 1.27 -21.15
C ASP A 45 -12.18 0.57 -22.35
N VAL A 46 -12.31 -0.76 -22.30
CA VAL A 46 -12.90 -1.54 -23.39
C VAL A 46 -14.25 -2.10 -22.98
N SER A 47 -14.25 -3.22 -22.27
CA SER A 47 -15.49 -3.85 -21.75
C SER A 47 -15.21 -4.91 -20.70
N GLY A 48 -16.24 -5.21 -19.88
CA GLY A 48 -16.15 -6.36 -18.97
C GLY A 48 -15.99 -7.70 -19.70
N ALA A 49 -16.54 -7.83 -20.91
CA ALA A 49 -16.38 -9.04 -21.72
C ALA A 49 -14.94 -9.21 -22.21
N GLU A 50 -14.27 -8.13 -22.63
CA GLU A 50 -12.85 -8.20 -23.01
C GLU A 50 -11.96 -8.47 -21.79
N ALA A 51 -12.22 -7.84 -20.64
CA ALA A 51 -11.50 -8.15 -19.42
C ALA A 51 -11.66 -9.62 -19.01
N ASP A 52 -12.84 -10.23 -19.24
CA ASP A 52 -13.06 -11.65 -18.96
C ASP A 52 -12.30 -12.59 -19.90
N ARG A 53 -11.91 -12.13 -21.10
CA ARG A 53 -11.09 -12.88 -22.06
C ARG A 53 -9.60 -12.87 -21.72
N ILE A 54 -9.17 -11.90 -20.88
CA ILE A 54 -7.77 -11.86 -20.45
C ILE A 54 -7.48 -13.14 -19.67
N ASN A 55 -6.39 -13.80 -20.03
CA ASN A 55 -5.78 -14.81 -19.16
C ASN A 55 -4.98 -14.09 -18.06
N ILE A 56 -5.70 -13.65 -17.03
CA ILE A 56 -5.14 -12.88 -15.92
C ILE A 56 -4.15 -13.72 -15.12
N GLU A 57 -4.31 -15.02 -15.13
CA GLU A 57 -3.45 -15.99 -14.46
C GLU A 57 -2.05 -16.03 -15.14
N ASP A 58 -1.99 -16.06 -16.47
CA ASP A 58 -0.73 -16.01 -17.22
C ASP A 58 -0.06 -14.63 -17.06
N TYR A 59 -0.85 -13.55 -17.08
CA TYR A 59 -0.33 -12.22 -16.82
C TYR A 59 0.29 -12.11 -15.43
N PHE A 60 -0.38 -12.65 -14.41
CA PHE A 60 0.16 -12.70 -13.05
C PHE A 60 1.45 -13.52 -12.97
N GLU A 61 1.51 -14.69 -13.62
CA GLU A 61 2.71 -15.53 -13.64
C GLU A 61 3.90 -14.76 -14.22
N GLU A 62 3.69 -14.09 -15.35
CA GLU A 62 4.72 -13.28 -15.99
C GLU A 62 5.22 -12.17 -15.06
N ARG A 63 4.30 -11.38 -14.49
CA ARG A 63 4.66 -10.27 -13.56
C ARG A 63 5.34 -10.77 -12.29
N PHE A 64 4.86 -11.88 -11.73
CA PHE A 64 5.45 -12.49 -10.54
C PHE A 64 6.89 -12.95 -10.80
N ARG A 65 7.13 -13.60 -11.95
CA ARG A 65 8.45 -14.03 -12.40
C ARG A 65 9.39 -12.84 -12.63
N GLU A 66 8.95 -11.84 -13.38
CA GLU A 66 9.77 -10.67 -13.69
C GLU A 66 10.14 -9.88 -12.43
N THR A 67 9.16 -9.64 -11.55
CA THR A 67 9.39 -8.96 -10.28
C THR A 67 10.36 -9.74 -9.41
N TYR A 68 10.21 -11.07 -9.33
CA TYR A 68 11.14 -11.92 -8.60
C TYR A 68 12.57 -11.83 -9.16
N LEU A 69 12.73 -11.90 -10.47
CA LEU A 69 14.04 -11.80 -11.12
C LEU A 69 14.70 -10.43 -10.90
N LYS A 70 13.93 -9.37 -10.95
CA LYS A 70 14.39 -8.01 -10.62
C LYS A 70 14.85 -7.92 -9.17
N ASP A 71 14.06 -8.43 -8.24
CA ASP A 71 14.36 -8.44 -6.81
C ASP A 71 15.57 -9.33 -6.50
N TYR A 72 15.68 -10.49 -7.12
CA TYR A 72 16.83 -11.40 -7.03
C TYR A 72 18.13 -10.70 -7.46
N LYS A 73 18.13 -10.02 -8.61
CA LYS A 73 19.27 -9.23 -9.08
C LYS A 73 19.66 -8.12 -8.10
N SER A 74 18.67 -7.39 -7.59
CA SER A 74 18.88 -6.33 -6.60
C SER A 74 19.38 -6.86 -5.26
N ASN A 75 19.06 -8.11 -4.92
CA ASN A 75 19.52 -8.83 -3.74
C ASN A 75 20.88 -9.56 -3.97
N LYS A 76 21.71 -9.04 -4.87
CA LYS A 76 23.05 -9.59 -5.18
C LYS A 76 23.02 -11.06 -5.64
N ASN A 77 21.98 -11.46 -6.36
CA ASN A 77 21.72 -12.82 -6.81
C ASN A 77 21.58 -13.85 -5.67
N VAL A 78 21.09 -13.41 -4.52
CA VAL A 78 20.72 -14.30 -3.41
C VAL A 78 19.22 -14.54 -3.43
N HIS A 79 18.81 -15.81 -3.46
CA HIS A 79 17.41 -16.19 -3.35
C HIS A 79 16.85 -15.79 -1.97
N PHE A 80 15.65 -15.23 -1.97
CA PHE A 80 14.92 -14.84 -0.76
C PHE A 80 13.64 -15.65 -0.55
N SER A 81 13.48 -16.71 -1.36
CA SER A 81 12.40 -17.70 -1.26
C SER A 81 12.89 -19.02 -1.84
N ASN A 82 12.35 -20.13 -1.36
CA ASN A 82 12.60 -21.47 -1.89
C ASN A 82 11.53 -21.90 -2.91
N PRO A 83 11.76 -22.94 -3.72
CA PRO A 83 10.80 -23.37 -4.75
C PRO A 83 9.42 -23.77 -4.23
N ALA A 84 9.35 -24.36 -3.03
CA ALA A 84 8.07 -24.76 -2.43
C ALA A 84 7.25 -23.54 -2.03
N GLU A 85 7.89 -22.53 -1.43
CA GLU A 85 7.27 -21.26 -1.09
C GLU A 85 6.84 -20.50 -2.35
N MET A 86 7.69 -20.46 -3.38
CA MET A 86 7.35 -19.86 -4.67
C MET A 86 6.09 -20.47 -5.26
N LYS A 87 6.00 -21.81 -5.27
CA LYS A 87 4.82 -22.53 -5.74
C LYS A 87 3.58 -22.19 -4.90
N GLU A 88 3.71 -22.17 -3.59
CA GLU A 88 2.60 -21.80 -2.67
C GLU A 88 2.05 -20.42 -3.01
N PHE A 89 2.92 -19.40 -3.17
CA PHE A 89 2.50 -18.06 -3.50
C PHE A 89 1.88 -17.97 -4.89
N TYR A 90 2.41 -18.70 -5.86
CA TYR A 90 1.82 -18.81 -7.20
C TYR A 90 0.39 -19.36 -7.12
N ASP A 91 0.21 -20.53 -6.50
CA ASP A 91 -1.10 -21.17 -6.35
C ASP A 91 -2.11 -20.24 -5.62
N ASP A 92 -1.67 -19.54 -4.58
CA ASP A 92 -2.49 -18.55 -3.88
C ASP A 92 -2.90 -17.38 -4.79
N GLY A 93 -1.99 -16.91 -5.65
CA GLY A 93 -2.26 -15.86 -6.64
C GLY A 93 -3.33 -16.27 -7.64
N ILE A 94 -3.19 -17.45 -8.24
CA ILE A 94 -4.20 -18.03 -9.14
C ILE A 94 -5.57 -18.08 -8.45
N ASN A 95 -5.62 -18.60 -7.24
CA ASN A 95 -6.87 -18.70 -6.47
C ASN A 95 -7.50 -17.33 -6.17
N ILE A 96 -6.70 -16.30 -5.91
CA ILE A 96 -7.18 -14.93 -5.68
C ILE A 96 -7.78 -14.38 -6.97
N LEU A 97 -7.07 -14.47 -8.08
CA LEU A 97 -7.47 -13.87 -9.35
C LEU A 97 -8.70 -14.57 -9.96
N THR A 98 -8.76 -15.89 -9.87
CA THR A 98 -9.97 -16.67 -10.24
C THR A 98 -11.18 -16.23 -9.41
N TYR A 99 -11.01 -16.05 -8.08
CA TYR A 99 -12.08 -15.52 -7.22
C TYR A 99 -12.45 -14.08 -7.60
N PHE A 100 -11.45 -13.21 -7.80
CA PHE A 100 -11.67 -11.82 -8.19
C PHE A 100 -12.47 -11.71 -9.48
N LYS A 101 -12.04 -12.41 -10.54
CA LYS A 101 -12.71 -12.45 -11.84
C LYS A 101 -14.18 -12.88 -11.70
N LYS A 102 -14.45 -13.95 -10.95
CA LYS A 102 -15.80 -14.47 -10.68
C LYS A 102 -16.67 -13.48 -9.89
N LYS A 103 -16.08 -12.70 -8.98
CA LYS A 103 -16.81 -11.82 -8.04
C LYS A 103 -16.64 -10.32 -8.32
N ARG A 104 -15.97 -9.93 -9.42
CA ARG A 104 -15.65 -8.54 -9.74
C ARG A 104 -16.86 -7.60 -9.68
N GLY A 105 -18.01 -8.04 -10.19
CA GLY A 105 -19.23 -7.24 -10.20
C GLY A 105 -19.76 -6.86 -8.81
N SER A 106 -19.33 -7.57 -7.74
CA SER A 106 -19.64 -7.22 -6.36
C SER A 106 -18.79 -6.07 -5.83
N TYR A 107 -17.64 -5.79 -6.45
CA TYR A 107 -16.67 -4.79 -6.02
C TYR A 107 -16.55 -3.64 -7.01
N PHE A 108 -16.58 -3.96 -8.29
CA PHE A 108 -16.42 -3.03 -9.40
C PHE A 108 -17.60 -3.19 -10.37
N ASN A 109 -18.50 -2.23 -10.39
CA ASN A 109 -19.58 -2.19 -11.37
C ASN A 109 -19.47 -0.93 -12.23
N LYS A 110 -19.97 -1.02 -13.47
CA LYS A 110 -19.86 0.09 -14.43
C LYS A 110 -21.01 1.11 -14.30
N LYS A 111 -22.06 0.84 -13.54
CA LYS A 111 -23.23 1.73 -13.45
C LYS A 111 -22.86 3.05 -12.79
N GLY A 112 -22.67 4.09 -13.59
CA GLY A 112 -22.28 5.42 -13.14
C GLY A 112 -20.80 5.57 -12.74
N TRP A 113 -20.02 4.47 -12.67
CA TRP A 113 -18.61 4.50 -12.33
C TRP A 113 -17.73 4.49 -13.57
N LYS A 114 -16.67 5.30 -13.53
CA LYS A 114 -15.57 5.34 -14.49
C LYS A 114 -14.28 5.09 -13.74
N LEU A 115 -13.35 4.37 -14.34
CA LEU A 115 -11.96 4.33 -13.85
C LEU A 115 -11.31 5.65 -14.26
N VAL A 116 -10.76 6.36 -13.28
CA VAL A 116 -9.96 7.55 -13.56
C VAL A 116 -8.58 7.12 -14.02
N GLN A 117 -7.92 6.32 -13.18
CA GLN A 117 -6.60 5.75 -13.48
C GLN A 117 -6.21 4.72 -12.42
N CYS A 118 -5.43 3.69 -12.83
CA CYS A 118 -4.59 2.91 -11.94
C CYS A 118 -3.24 3.61 -11.76
N GLU A 119 -2.60 3.48 -10.60
CA GLU A 119 -1.32 4.14 -10.26
C GLU A 119 -1.34 5.66 -10.52
N LEU A 120 -2.45 6.33 -10.11
CA LEU A 120 -2.57 7.78 -10.29
C LEU A 120 -1.53 8.51 -9.42
N PRO A 121 -0.62 9.31 -10.02
CA PRO A 121 0.43 9.97 -9.27
C PRO A 121 -0.10 11.12 -8.41
N LEU A 122 0.39 11.17 -7.17
CA LEU A 122 0.31 12.35 -6.30
C LEU A 122 1.69 12.98 -6.18
N LEU A 123 1.77 14.27 -6.44
CA LEU A 123 2.97 15.08 -6.23
C LEU A 123 2.56 16.46 -5.76
N VAL A 124 2.53 16.65 -4.46
CA VAL A 124 1.99 17.87 -3.85
C VAL A 124 2.79 18.25 -2.61
N SER A 125 2.95 19.56 -2.35
CA SER A 125 3.52 20.02 -1.11
C SER A 125 2.45 19.97 -0.01
N PRO A 126 2.61 19.11 1.01
CA PRO A 126 1.60 18.94 2.03
C PRO A 126 1.61 20.03 3.12
N ASN A 127 2.61 20.91 3.09
CA ASN A 127 2.79 21.96 4.11
C ASN A 127 3.18 23.29 3.44
N PRO A 128 2.37 24.35 3.57
CA PRO A 128 2.62 25.62 2.89
C PRO A 128 3.88 26.34 3.37
N THR A 129 4.41 26.03 4.56
CA THR A 129 5.66 26.59 5.09
C THR A 129 6.89 25.87 4.50
N TYR A 130 6.72 24.60 4.11
CA TYR A 130 7.79 23.73 3.56
C TYR A 130 7.52 23.40 2.09
N LYS A 131 7.32 24.42 1.27
CA LYS A 131 6.88 24.29 -0.14
C LYS A 131 7.76 23.41 -1.01
N ASN A 132 9.04 23.30 -0.66
CA ASN A 132 10.01 22.48 -1.40
C ASN A 132 10.01 21.01 -0.95
N VAL A 133 9.33 20.68 0.15
CA VAL A 133 9.12 19.29 0.58
C VAL A 133 7.90 18.77 -0.14
N LEU A 134 8.08 17.79 -1.02
CA LEU A 134 7.02 17.21 -1.82
C LEU A 134 6.65 15.82 -1.29
N TYR A 135 5.36 15.59 -1.16
CA TYR A 135 4.81 14.25 -1.00
C TYR A 135 4.67 13.62 -2.38
N ARG A 136 5.29 12.47 -2.57
CA ARG A 136 5.12 11.65 -3.76
C ARG A 136 4.46 10.34 -3.38
N GLY A 137 3.39 10.00 -4.07
CA GLY A 137 2.67 8.73 -3.92
C GLY A 137 2.00 8.31 -5.21
N TYR A 138 1.49 7.10 -5.21
CA TYR A 138 0.66 6.56 -6.28
C TYR A 138 -0.59 5.98 -5.66
N LEU A 139 -1.74 6.28 -6.25
CA LEU A 139 -3.03 5.73 -5.83
C LEU A 139 -3.32 4.49 -6.65
N ASP A 140 -3.43 3.33 -6.00
CA ASP A 140 -3.53 2.05 -6.70
C ASP A 140 -4.70 2.04 -7.70
N VAL A 141 -5.89 2.51 -7.28
CA VAL A 141 -7.07 2.62 -8.16
C VAL A 141 -7.89 3.84 -7.78
N VAL A 142 -8.19 4.70 -8.74
CA VAL A 142 -9.07 5.86 -8.55
C VAL A 142 -10.29 5.74 -9.46
N MET A 143 -11.47 5.79 -8.85
CA MET A 143 -12.76 5.68 -9.51
C MET A 143 -13.55 6.97 -9.36
N TYR A 144 -14.32 7.33 -10.37
CA TYR A 144 -15.24 8.47 -10.35
C TYR A 144 -16.68 8.01 -10.60
N HIS A 145 -17.59 8.40 -9.72
CA HIS A 145 -19.03 8.18 -9.89
C HIS A 145 -19.71 9.45 -10.37
N GLU A 146 -20.01 9.51 -11.66
CA GLU A 146 -20.52 10.70 -12.32
C GLU A 146 -21.87 11.19 -11.74
N PRO A 147 -22.88 10.32 -11.48
CA PRO A 147 -24.17 10.76 -10.98
C PRO A 147 -24.14 11.46 -9.62
N THR A 148 -23.18 11.13 -8.78
CA THR A 148 -23.06 11.72 -7.42
C THR A 148 -21.83 12.60 -7.25
N ASN A 149 -21.10 12.86 -8.33
CA ASN A 149 -19.82 13.59 -8.29
C ASN A 149 -18.92 13.11 -7.14
N THR A 150 -18.65 11.79 -7.10
CA THR A 150 -17.92 11.16 -6.00
C THR A 150 -16.66 10.45 -6.51
N ILE A 151 -15.52 10.71 -5.90
CA ILE A 151 -14.29 9.95 -6.07
C ILE A 151 -14.25 8.80 -5.06
N LYS A 152 -13.74 7.65 -5.50
CA LYS A 152 -13.36 6.54 -4.63
C LYS A 152 -11.89 6.21 -4.88
N ILE A 153 -11.09 6.33 -3.83
CA ILE A 153 -9.68 5.92 -3.82
C ILE A 153 -9.62 4.54 -3.15
N ILE A 154 -9.09 3.57 -3.86
CA ILE A 154 -8.95 2.19 -3.41
C ILE A 154 -7.47 1.89 -3.29
N ASP A 155 -7.06 1.41 -2.13
CA ASP A 155 -5.71 0.94 -1.87
C ASP A 155 -5.74 -0.58 -1.71
N ILE A 156 -5.08 -1.28 -2.64
CA ILE A 156 -5.05 -2.74 -2.67
C ILE A 156 -3.99 -3.22 -1.67
N LYS A 157 -4.36 -4.17 -0.83
CA LYS A 157 -3.43 -4.78 0.13
C LYS A 157 -3.49 -6.29 0.04
N THR A 158 -2.33 -6.93 -0.02
CA THR A 158 -2.22 -8.37 0.16
C THR A 158 -2.07 -8.71 1.65
N SER A 159 -2.73 -9.76 2.08
CA SER A 159 -2.68 -10.22 3.46
C SER A 159 -2.80 -11.74 3.53
N THR A 160 -2.13 -12.37 4.49
CA THR A 160 -2.26 -13.82 4.64
C THR A 160 -3.71 -14.22 4.92
N ARG A 161 -4.38 -13.58 5.88
CA ARG A 161 -5.77 -13.94 6.29
C ARG A 161 -6.72 -12.76 6.39
N GLY A 162 -6.34 -11.59 5.88
CA GLY A 162 -7.10 -10.35 6.03
C GLY A 162 -6.70 -9.57 7.28
N TRP A 163 -7.42 -8.48 7.53
CA TRP A 163 -7.19 -7.62 8.69
C TRP A 163 -8.19 -7.92 9.80
N ASN A 164 -7.67 -8.25 10.97
CA ASN A 164 -8.44 -8.33 12.22
C ASN A 164 -8.70 -6.93 12.80
N ASP A 165 -9.45 -6.86 13.88
CA ASP A 165 -9.83 -5.57 14.49
C ASP A 165 -8.62 -4.76 14.99
N LYS A 166 -7.55 -5.43 15.44
CA LYS A 166 -6.30 -4.75 15.83
C LYS A 166 -5.65 -4.08 14.60
N ALA A 167 -5.55 -4.79 13.48
CA ALA A 167 -4.99 -4.25 12.25
C ALA A 167 -5.85 -3.12 11.66
N LYS A 168 -7.18 -3.22 11.77
CA LYS A 168 -8.11 -2.17 11.33
C LYS A 168 -8.05 -0.92 12.23
N LYS A 169 -7.75 -1.06 13.52
CA LYS A 169 -7.60 0.05 14.46
C LYS A 169 -6.24 0.74 14.39
N ASP A 170 -5.28 0.18 13.69
CA ASP A 170 -3.94 0.74 13.53
C ASP A 170 -3.98 2.03 12.71
N GLU A 171 -3.78 3.17 13.38
CA GLU A 171 -3.82 4.49 12.75
C GLU A 171 -2.72 4.68 11.71
N ASP A 172 -1.54 4.09 11.90
CA ASP A 172 -0.43 4.23 10.95
C ASP A 172 -0.78 3.61 9.58
N LYS A 173 -1.53 2.49 9.58
CA LYS A 173 -2.04 1.90 8.35
C LYS A 173 -3.09 2.77 7.69
N GLN A 174 -3.98 3.37 8.49
CA GLN A 174 -5.06 4.21 7.97
C GLN A 174 -4.56 5.55 7.44
N PHE A 175 -3.53 6.14 8.05
CA PHE A 175 -3.05 7.49 7.71
C PHE A 175 -2.61 7.62 6.26
N GLN A 176 -1.99 6.58 5.69
CA GLN A 176 -1.63 6.60 4.27
C GLN A 176 -2.85 6.94 3.41
N LEU A 177 -3.94 6.20 3.58
CA LEU A 177 -5.14 6.35 2.76
C LEU A 177 -5.91 7.65 3.08
N ILE A 178 -5.89 8.08 4.34
CA ILE A 178 -6.50 9.35 4.76
C ILE A 178 -5.72 10.55 4.16
N LEU A 179 -4.39 10.47 4.13
CA LEU A 179 -3.56 11.48 3.48
C LEU A 179 -3.78 11.49 1.97
N TYR A 180 -3.92 10.33 1.33
CA TYR A 180 -4.27 10.24 -0.09
C TYR A 180 -5.56 11.02 -0.39
N LYS A 181 -6.60 10.85 0.44
CA LYS A 181 -7.85 11.61 0.30
C LYS A 181 -7.63 13.12 0.32
N LYS A 182 -6.88 13.61 1.31
CA LYS A 182 -6.61 15.04 1.49
C LYS A 182 -5.77 15.59 0.34
N LEU A 183 -4.66 14.92 0.04
CA LEU A 183 -3.72 15.37 -0.98
C LEU A 183 -4.30 15.27 -2.39
N PHE A 184 -5.16 14.29 -2.66
CA PHE A 184 -5.93 14.22 -3.90
C PHE A 184 -6.85 15.45 -4.04
N ALA A 185 -7.61 15.78 -2.96
CA ALA A 185 -8.49 16.95 -2.96
C ALA A 185 -7.72 18.24 -3.27
N GLU A 186 -6.52 18.40 -2.71
CA GLU A 186 -5.65 19.55 -2.94
C GLU A 186 -5.09 19.59 -4.37
N GLN A 187 -4.52 18.47 -4.84
CA GLN A 187 -3.88 18.41 -6.15
C GLN A 187 -4.86 18.60 -7.30
N TYR A 188 -6.06 18.02 -7.17
CA TYR A 188 -7.05 18.02 -8.25
C TYR A 188 -8.19 19.03 -8.02
N ASN A 189 -8.09 19.86 -6.98
CA ASN A 189 -9.11 20.83 -6.61
C ASN A 189 -10.51 20.21 -6.54
N PHE A 190 -10.62 19.04 -5.87
CA PHE A 190 -11.84 18.28 -5.75
C PHE A 190 -12.42 18.36 -4.33
N PRO A 191 -13.75 18.49 -4.15
CA PRO A 191 -14.35 18.58 -2.79
C PRO A 191 -14.02 17.34 -1.95
N VAL A 192 -13.34 17.55 -0.84
CA VAL A 192 -12.84 16.46 0.01
C VAL A 192 -13.96 15.60 0.62
N GLU A 193 -15.13 16.19 0.86
CA GLU A 193 -16.34 15.49 1.32
C GLU A 193 -16.88 14.50 0.30
N ASN A 194 -16.62 14.72 -0.99
CA ASN A 194 -17.01 13.84 -2.08
C ASN A 194 -15.97 12.76 -2.40
N ILE A 195 -14.95 12.60 -1.55
CA ILE A 195 -13.93 11.55 -1.72
C ILE A 195 -14.15 10.46 -0.67
N ASN A 196 -14.38 9.26 -1.14
CA ASN A 196 -14.40 8.05 -0.33
C ASN A 196 -13.09 7.28 -0.46
N VAL A 197 -12.70 6.61 0.61
CA VAL A 197 -11.47 5.79 0.63
C VAL A 197 -11.76 4.41 1.17
N GLU A 198 -11.14 3.39 0.60
CA GLU A 198 -11.28 2.02 1.08
C GLU A 198 -10.02 1.18 0.81
N PHE A 199 -9.74 0.27 1.72
CA PHE A 199 -8.78 -0.80 1.51
C PHE A 199 -9.45 -1.99 0.85
N PHE A 200 -8.86 -2.47 -0.23
CA PHE A 200 -9.22 -3.68 -0.93
C PHE A 200 -8.24 -4.79 -0.55
N ILE A 201 -8.58 -5.58 0.47
CA ILE A 201 -7.67 -6.52 1.10
C ILE A 201 -7.89 -7.91 0.49
N VAL A 202 -6.93 -8.38 -0.29
CA VAL A 202 -6.94 -9.73 -0.85
C VAL A 202 -6.26 -10.71 0.11
N LYS A 203 -6.96 -11.81 0.41
CA LYS A 203 -6.53 -12.83 1.36
C LYS A 203 -5.89 -13.99 0.63
N ARG A 204 -4.63 -14.27 0.96
CA ARG A 204 -3.86 -15.37 0.41
C ARG A 204 -4.39 -16.72 0.90
N LYS A 205 -4.61 -16.82 2.21
CA LYS A 205 -5.16 -18.03 2.86
C LYS A 205 -6.56 -17.76 3.40
N LEU A 206 -7.41 -18.77 3.37
CA LEU A 206 -8.71 -18.74 4.01
C LEU A 206 -8.71 -19.68 5.23
N TYR A 207 -9.56 -19.41 6.18
CA TYR A 207 -9.92 -20.40 7.18
C TYR A 207 -10.80 -21.47 6.54
N GLU A 208 -10.65 -22.70 6.95
CA GLU A 208 -11.61 -23.74 6.59
C GLU A 208 -12.92 -23.46 7.31
N SER A 209 -14.03 -23.61 6.58
CA SER A 209 -15.38 -23.48 7.10
C SER A 209 -16.29 -24.43 6.33
N GLU A 210 -17.01 -25.26 7.05
CA GLU A 210 -17.99 -26.19 6.49
C GLU A 210 -19.33 -25.48 6.24
N ASP A 211 -19.62 -24.41 7.01
CA ASP A 211 -20.94 -23.76 7.03
C ASP A 211 -21.10 -22.66 5.98
N TYR A 212 -20.02 -22.01 5.55
CA TYR A 212 -20.11 -20.87 4.62
C TYR A 212 -18.82 -20.61 3.83
N VAL A 213 -18.99 -20.01 2.65
CA VAL A 213 -17.86 -19.61 1.81
C VAL A 213 -17.26 -18.31 2.32
N ILE A 214 -16.02 -18.38 2.79
CA ILE A 214 -15.27 -17.20 3.24
C ILE A 214 -14.80 -16.39 2.02
N PRO A 215 -15.15 -15.09 1.93
CA PRO A 215 -14.69 -14.25 0.82
C PRO A 215 -13.17 -14.08 0.85
N ARG A 216 -12.51 -14.20 -0.32
CA ARG A 216 -11.07 -13.90 -0.46
C ARG A 216 -10.77 -12.40 -0.43
N ILE A 217 -11.77 -11.56 -0.59
CA ILE A 217 -11.63 -10.11 -0.59
C ILE A 217 -12.36 -9.53 0.62
N GLN A 218 -11.68 -8.66 1.35
CA GLN A 218 -12.22 -7.92 2.49
C GLN A 218 -12.15 -6.43 2.17
N ILE A 219 -13.27 -5.75 2.21
CA ILE A 219 -13.32 -4.29 2.10
C ILE A 219 -13.28 -3.70 3.50
N PHE A 220 -12.38 -2.74 3.70
CA PHE A 220 -12.34 -1.96 4.93
C PHE A 220 -12.34 -0.47 4.61
N LYS A 221 -13.32 0.26 5.15
CA LYS A 221 -13.47 1.70 4.98
C LYS A 221 -13.07 2.38 6.28
N PRO A 222 -11.88 2.97 6.37
CA PRO A 222 -11.48 3.69 7.57
C PRO A 222 -12.32 4.97 7.73
N ALA A 223 -12.57 5.38 8.96
CA ALA A 223 -13.13 6.69 9.21
C ALA A 223 -12.17 7.77 8.67
N SER A 224 -12.64 8.59 7.75
CA SER A 224 -11.84 9.61 7.05
C SER A 224 -12.50 11.00 7.09
N GLY A 225 -13.23 11.28 8.17
CA GLY A 225 -13.82 12.60 8.43
C GLY A 225 -12.77 13.61 8.94
N LYS A 226 -13.19 14.87 9.15
CA LYS A 226 -12.33 16.00 9.52
C LYS A 226 -11.37 15.71 10.67
N ILE A 227 -11.82 15.05 11.75
CA ILE A 227 -10.97 14.74 12.91
C ILE A 227 -9.82 13.81 12.53
N LYS A 228 -10.10 12.73 11.75
CA LYS A 228 -9.07 11.80 11.34
C LYS A 228 -8.11 12.41 10.32
N MET A 229 -8.61 13.21 9.40
CA MET A 229 -7.75 13.96 8.46
C MET A 229 -6.83 14.92 9.20
N SER A 230 -7.34 15.70 10.15
CA SER A 230 -6.53 16.61 10.96
C SER A 230 -5.43 15.88 11.75
N ARG A 231 -5.72 14.70 12.30
CA ARG A 231 -4.69 13.87 12.97
C ARG A 231 -3.61 13.39 12.02
N ALA A 232 -4.00 12.90 10.83
CA ALA A 232 -3.05 12.44 9.83
C ALA A 232 -2.18 13.58 9.30
N GLU A 233 -2.78 14.74 9.06
CA GLU A 233 -2.10 15.97 8.67
C GLU A 233 -1.11 16.46 9.75
N LYS A 234 -1.55 16.50 11.00
CA LYS A 234 -0.68 16.85 12.12
C LYS A 234 0.54 15.93 12.19
N ALA A 235 0.34 14.62 12.11
CA ALA A 235 1.44 13.68 12.14
C ALA A 235 2.41 13.81 10.96
N MET A 236 1.92 14.20 9.78
CA MET A 236 2.75 14.48 8.62
C MET A 236 3.52 15.80 8.79
N ASN A 237 2.87 16.85 9.31
CA ASN A 237 3.51 18.13 9.56
C ASN A 237 4.59 18.02 10.62
N GLU A 238 4.33 17.33 11.74
CA GLU A 238 5.34 17.01 12.75
C GLU A 238 6.56 16.33 12.14
N PHE A 239 6.35 15.31 11.29
CA PHE A 239 7.45 14.66 10.59
C PHE A 239 8.24 15.62 9.70
N ILE A 240 7.57 16.48 8.93
CA ILE A 240 8.22 17.45 8.04
C ILE A 240 9.03 18.45 8.85
N GLU A 241 8.42 18.99 9.91
CA GLU A 241 9.04 19.97 10.78
C GLU A 241 10.23 19.42 11.55
N ASP A 242 10.16 18.18 12.00
CA ASP A 242 11.27 17.53 12.71
C ASP A 242 12.48 17.24 11.80
N VAL A 243 12.22 16.90 10.54
CA VAL A 243 13.21 16.26 9.66
C VAL A 243 13.80 17.25 8.65
N PHE A 244 12.99 18.18 8.13
CA PHE A 244 13.41 19.02 7.00
C PHE A 244 13.59 20.47 7.38
N THR A 245 14.52 21.15 6.68
CA THR A 245 14.57 22.61 6.61
C THR A 245 13.55 23.12 5.59
N LYS A 246 13.27 24.43 5.55
CA LYS A 246 12.40 25.05 4.53
C LYS A 246 12.92 24.85 3.10
N ASP A 247 14.23 24.64 2.94
CA ASP A 247 14.87 24.35 1.66
C ASP A 247 14.89 22.87 1.32
N ALA A 248 14.08 22.04 1.99
CA ALA A 248 13.96 20.60 1.84
C ALA A 248 15.26 19.80 2.09
N LYS A 249 16.21 20.35 2.82
CA LYS A 249 17.38 19.61 3.30
C LYS A 249 17.07 18.90 4.60
N PHE A 250 17.73 17.78 4.86
CA PHE A 250 17.62 17.12 6.15
C PHE A 250 18.25 17.99 7.25
N LYS A 251 17.56 18.08 8.38
CA LYS A 251 18.11 18.69 9.58
C LYS A 251 19.13 17.79 10.26
N GLU A 252 20.20 18.38 10.77
CA GLU A 252 21.19 17.69 11.60
C GLU A 252 20.69 17.55 13.05
N VAL A 253 19.65 16.76 13.24
CA VAL A 253 19.05 16.50 14.57
C VAL A 253 19.22 15.04 14.94
N ILE A 254 19.42 14.77 16.22
CA ILE A 254 19.45 13.41 16.76
C ILE A 254 18.00 12.91 16.86
N LEU A 255 17.68 11.92 16.06
CA LEU A 255 16.39 11.24 16.10
C LEU A 255 16.45 10.04 17.05
N SER A 256 15.72 10.13 18.14
CA SER A 256 15.75 9.14 19.21
C SER A 256 15.14 7.79 18.78
N PRO A 257 15.70 6.67 19.23
CA PRO A 257 15.08 5.38 19.06
C PRO A 257 13.83 5.26 19.95
N ASN A 258 12.87 4.45 19.48
CA ASN A 258 11.70 4.05 20.26
C ASN A 258 11.66 2.52 20.39
N PRO A 259 12.45 1.95 21.33
CA PRO A 259 12.59 0.51 21.47
C PRO A 259 11.32 -0.13 22.03
N SER A 260 10.87 -1.19 21.37
CA SER A 260 9.80 -2.06 21.84
C SER A 260 9.90 -3.39 21.10
N LYS A 261 9.28 -4.46 21.63
CA LYS A 261 9.20 -5.74 20.94
C LYS A 261 8.60 -5.60 19.51
N TRP A 262 7.66 -4.68 19.32
CA TRP A 262 7.04 -4.42 18.03
C TRP A 262 7.97 -3.67 17.07
N ASN A 263 8.61 -2.62 17.55
CA ASN A 263 9.48 -1.79 16.70
C ASN A 263 10.81 -2.49 16.38
N CYS A 264 11.33 -3.31 17.30
CA CYS A 264 12.61 -3.97 17.18
C CYS A 264 12.50 -5.39 16.60
N GLY A 265 11.35 -6.08 16.74
CA GLY A 265 11.18 -7.46 16.32
C GLY A 265 11.64 -7.75 14.89
N PHE A 266 11.24 -6.89 13.94
CA PHE A 266 11.63 -6.96 12.53
C PHE A 266 12.49 -5.75 12.11
N CYS A 267 13.31 -5.22 13.02
CA CYS A 267 14.17 -4.09 12.71
C CYS A 267 15.52 -4.59 12.18
N PRO A 268 15.95 -4.20 10.96
CA PRO A 268 17.20 -4.65 10.39
C PRO A 268 18.44 -4.11 11.12
N TYR A 269 18.26 -3.14 12.02
CA TYR A 269 19.34 -2.53 12.81
C TYR A 269 19.45 -3.05 14.24
N LYS A 270 18.53 -3.93 14.70
CA LYS A 270 18.49 -4.37 16.11
C LYS A 270 19.77 -5.02 16.63
N ASN A 271 20.49 -5.70 15.74
CA ASN A 271 21.74 -6.41 16.05
C ASN A 271 23.01 -5.62 15.67
N LYS A 272 22.86 -4.37 15.18
CA LYS A 272 23.96 -3.50 14.75
C LYS A 272 24.22 -2.44 15.80
N LYS A 273 24.97 -2.83 16.86
CA LYS A 273 25.20 -1.96 18.04
C LYS A 273 25.81 -0.60 17.67
N GLU A 274 26.60 -0.54 16.62
CA GLU A 274 27.19 0.68 16.07
C GLU A 274 26.15 1.67 15.51
N LEU A 275 24.99 1.18 15.07
CA LEU A 275 23.89 1.98 14.52
C LEU A 275 22.76 2.18 15.54
N CYS A 276 22.47 1.16 16.34
CA CYS A 276 21.40 1.19 17.34
C CYS A 276 21.78 0.32 18.54
N ASN A 277 22.12 0.96 19.66
CA ASN A 277 22.57 0.29 20.89
C ASN A 277 21.45 -0.05 21.88
N VAL A 278 20.20 0.30 21.56
CA VAL A 278 19.00 0.09 22.42
C VAL A 278 18.02 -0.93 21.83
N GLY A 279 18.42 -1.68 20.82
CA GLY A 279 17.57 -2.70 20.22
C GLY A 279 17.15 -3.77 21.22
N ILE A 280 15.86 -4.12 21.23
CA ILE A 280 15.30 -5.18 22.10
C ILE A 280 15.12 -6.42 21.24
N SER A 281 15.66 -7.55 21.71
CA SER A 281 15.53 -8.88 21.10
C SER A 281 14.19 -9.54 21.46
#